data_698d0ac5cc87f08bdcaf3ec24a103e33
#
_entry.id   698d0ac5cc87f08bdcaf3ec24a103e33
#
_cell.length_a   1.000
_cell.length_b   1.000
_cell.length_c   1.000
_cell.angle_alpha   90.00
_cell.angle_beta   90.00
_cell.angle_gamma   90.00
#
_symmetry.space_group_name_H-M   'P 1'
#
loop_
_entity.id
_entity.type
_entity.pdbx_description
1 polymer ?
#
loop_
_entity_poly.entity_id
_entity_poly.type
_entity_poly.pdbx_seq_one_letter_code
_entity_poly.pdbx_strand_id
1 'polypeptide(L)'
;MKLCICGLGYIGLPTAAMFARNGVSVHGVEVNQHAIETINQGKIHIVEPGLGEVVQKAVSDGLLKASDRACEADAFIICVPTPFTGDNHEPDLSFVDAATEEIAPFIRKGNTVILESTSPVGTTERVASILQKNCPDLRIAAEDSEDCDVYVAYCPERVLPGKIMSELIDNDRIVGGINRISARKAAEIYGIFVKGELLETNARTGEMSKLTENAFRDVNIAFANELSLI
;
A
#
# COMPACT_ATOMS: atom_id res chain seq x y z
N MET A 1 4.39 5.72 -16.72
CA MET A 1 4.67 4.95 -15.49
C MET A 1 3.66 3.82 -15.37
N LYS A 2 4.11 2.66 -14.95
CA LYS A 2 3.29 1.49 -14.66
C LYS A 2 3.45 1.10 -13.20
N LEU A 3 2.36 0.86 -12.49
CA LEU A 3 2.35 0.37 -11.11
C LEU A 3 1.84 -1.07 -11.05
N CYS A 4 2.38 -1.86 -10.13
CA CYS A 4 1.85 -3.15 -9.72
C CYS A 4 1.38 -3.05 -8.27
N ILE A 5 0.10 -3.31 -8.00
CA ILE A 5 -0.51 -3.17 -6.67
C ILE A 5 -0.99 -4.54 -6.21
N CYS A 6 -0.39 -5.06 -5.14
CA CYS A 6 -0.73 -6.35 -4.53
C CYS A 6 -1.80 -6.18 -3.45
N GLY A 7 -2.93 -6.84 -3.62
CA GLY A 7 -4.13 -6.71 -2.81
C GLY A 7 -5.05 -5.60 -3.34
N LEU A 8 -6.25 -5.98 -3.78
CA LEU A 8 -7.26 -5.06 -4.32
C LEU A 8 -8.49 -4.97 -3.40
N GLY A 9 -8.26 -5.00 -2.09
CA GLY A 9 -9.29 -4.81 -1.08
C GLY A 9 -9.70 -3.34 -0.90
N TYR A 10 -10.17 -3.00 0.33
CA TYR A 10 -10.70 -1.68 0.69
C TYR A 10 -9.70 -0.52 0.51
N ILE A 11 -8.40 -0.79 0.49
CA ILE A 11 -7.37 0.22 0.28
C ILE A 11 -6.77 0.10 -1.11
N GLY A 12 -6.33 -1.10 -1.50
CA GLY A 12 -5.60 -1.28 -2.76
C GLY A 12 -6.43 -0.98 -4.00
N LEU A 13 -7.73 -1.33 -4.05
CA LEU A 13 -8.57 -1.01 -5.20
C LEU A 13 -8.82 0.50 -5.36
N PRO A 14 -9.18 1.27 -4.30
CA PRO A 14 -9.27 2.72 -4.40
C PRO A 14 -7.93 3.38 -4.77
N THR A 15 -6.81 2.95 -4.17
CA THR A 15 -5.46 3.44 -4.51
C THR A 15 -5.16 3.18 -6.00
N ALA A 16 -5.43 1.97 -6.50
CA ALA A 16 -5.28 1.61 -7.92
C ALA A 16 -6.14 2.50 -8.83
N ALA A 17 -7.40 2.70 -8.46
CA ALA A 17 -8.33 3.55 -9.21
C ALA A 17 -7.88 5.01 -9.25
N MET A 18 -7.33 5.54 -8.15
CA MET A 18 -6.81 6.91 -8.08
C MET A 18 -5.59 7.11 -8.98
N PHE A 19 -4.64 6.19 -8.97
CA PHE A 19 -3.51 6.23 -9.90
C PHE A 19 -3.97 6.14 -11.37
N ALA A 20 -4.86 5.20 -11.68
CA ALA A 20 -5.40 5.05 -13.03
C ALA A 20 -6.16 6.30 -13.50
N ARG A 21 -6.97 6.93 -12.63
CA ARG A 21 -7.66 8.19 -12.90
C ARG A 21 -6.70 9.32 -13.28
N ASN A 22 -5.47 9.28 -12.77
CA ASN A 22 -4.42 10.24 -13.07
C ASN A 22 -3.46 9.80 -14.19
N GLY A 23 -3.88 8.84 -15.03
CA GLY A 23 -3.17 8.45 -16.25
C GLY A 23 -2.05 7.44 -16.04
N VAL A 24 -1.94 6.83 -14.85
CA VAL A 24 -0.97 5.78 -14.57
C VAL A 24 -1.53 4.43 -14.98
N SER A 25 -0.75 3.61 -15.69
CA SER A 25 -1.13 2.21 -15.97
C SER A 25 -0.97 1.38 -14.70
N VAL A 26 -2.04 0.74 -14.23
CA VAL A 26 -2.07 -0.05 -13.00
C VAL A 26 -2.39 -1.49 -13.30
N HIS A 27 -1.52 -2.38 -12.83
CA HIS A 27 -1.73 -3.81 -12.78
C HIS A 27 -1.99 -4.23 -11.33
N GLY A 28 -3.22 -4.63 -11.03
CA GLY A 28 -3.59 -5.10 -9.71
C GLY A 28 -3.42 -6.61 -9.58
N VAL A 29 -2.87 -7.06 -8.46
CA VAL A 29 -2.72 -8.49 -8.13
C VAL A 29 -3.69 -8.83 -7.01
N GLU A 30 -4.53 -9.82 -7.24
CA GLU A 30 -5.54 -10.26 -6.28
C GLU A 30 -5.68 -11.79 -6.33
N VAL A 31 -5.81 -12.44 -5.17
CA VAL A 31 -5.93 -13.90 -5.09
C VAL A 31 -7.38 -14.37 -5.25
N ASN A 32 -8.35 -13.50 -5.01
CA ASN A 32 -9.77 -13.81 -5.14
C ASN A 32 -10.21 -13.69 -6.60
N GLN A 33 -10.45 -14.82 -7.25
CA GLN A 33 -10.85 -14.88 -8.65
C GLN A 33 -12.12 -14.09 -8.95
N HIS A 34 -13.12 -14.13 -8.05
CA HIS A 34 -14.34 -13.34 -8.21
C HIS A 34 -14.09 -11.82 -8.19
N ALA A 35 -13.17 -11.36 -7.33
CA ALA A 35 -12.76 -9.95 -7.30
C ALA A 35 -12.06 -9.55 -8.61
N ILE A 36 -11.15 -10.38 -9.11
CA ILE A 36 -10.45 -10.17 -10.40
C ILE A 36 -11.47 -10.01 -11.55
N GLU A 37 -12.40 -10.95 -11.67
CA GLU A 37 -13.43 -10.93 -12.73
C GLU A 37 -14.34 -9.70 -12.62
N THR A 38 -14.74 -9.36 -11.39
CA THR A 38 -15.57 -8.18 -11.11
C THR A 38 -14.88 -6.89 -11.51
N ILE A 39 -13.61 -6.71 -11.11
CA ILE A 39 -12.83 -5.52 -11.44
C ILE A 39 -12.60 -5.42 -12.95
N ASN A 40 -12.25 -6.51 -13.64
CA ASN A 40 -12.01 -6.52 -15.07
C ASN A 40 -13.29 -6.26 -15.90
N GLN A 41 -14.49 -6.42 -15.30
CA GLN A 41 -15.76 -5.98 -15.87
C GLN A 41 -16.07 -4.50 -15.61
N GLY A 42 -15.16 -3.75 -14.98
CA GLY A 42 -15.39 -2.36 -14.58
C GLY A 42 -16.34 -2.19 -13.40
N LYS A 43 -16.47 -3.23 -12.57
CA LYS A 43 -17.31 -3.22 -11.36
C LYS A 43 -16.46 -3.26 -10.10
N ILE A 44 -17.09 -3.03 -8.96
CA ILE A 44 -16.42 -3.11 -7.63
C ILE A 44 -17.02 -4.27 -6.83
N HIS A 45 -16.18 -4.93 -6.04
CA HIS A 45 -16.56 -5.99 -5.10
C HIS A 45 -16.60 -5.51 -3.64
N ILE A 46 -16.30 -4.24 -3.41
CA ILE A 46 -16.35 -3.55 -2.12
C ILE A 46 -17.36 -2.41 -2.19
N VAL A 47 -17.86 -1.96 -1.05
CA VAL A 47 -18.85 -0.87 -1.00
C VAL A 47 -18.14 0.43 -0.63
N GLU A 48 -17.96 1.32 -1.63
CA GLU A 48 -17.39 2.66 -1.43
C GLU A 48 -18.02 3.66 -2.40
N PRO A 49 -18.62 4.76 -1.90
CA PRO A 49 -19.25 5.77 -2.76
C PRO A 49 -18.27 6.38 -3.78
N GLY A 50 -18.71 6.47 -5.03
CA GLY A 50 -17.93 7.06 -6.12
C GLY A 50 -16.83 6.18 -6.71
N LEU A 51 -16.44 5.08 -6.06
CA LEU A 51 -15.38 4.20 -6.56
C LEU A 51 -15.78 3.48 -7.85
N GLY A 52 -17.04 3.03 -7.96
CA GLY A 52 -17.52 2.26 -9.10
C GLY A 52 -17.32 2.97 -10.44
N GLU A 53 -17.65 4.26 -10.50
CA GLU A 53 -17.49 5.08 -11.72
C GLU A 53 -16.01 5.23 -12.10
N VAL A 54 -15.13 5.41 -11.11
CA VAL A 54 -13.68 5.54 -11.33
C VAL A 54 -13.08 4.24 -11.83
N VAL A 55 -13.44 3.10 -11.23
CA VAL A 55 -12.98 1.76 -11.67
C VAL A 55 -13.50 1.46 -13.07
N GLN A 56 -14.79 1.69 -13.35
CA GLN A 56 -15.36 1.47 -14.66
C GLN A 56 -14.61 2.25 -15.74
N LYS A 57 -14.35 3.54 -15.49
CA LYS A 57 -13.59 4.38 -16.42
C LYS A 57 -12.14 3.88 -16.57
N ALA A 58 -11.45 3.58 -15.48
CA ALA A 58 -10.06 3.11 -15.50
C ALA A 58 -9.89 1.82 -16.30
N VAL A 59 -10.83 0.88 -16.16
CA VAL A 59 -10.84 -0.38 -16.93
C VAL A 59 -11.17 -0.13 -18.41
N SER A 60 -12.17 0.70 -18.70
CA SER A 60 -12.55 1.02 -20.10
C SER A 60 -11.43 1.77 -20.85
N ASP A 61 -10.68 2.61 -20.15
CA ASP A 61 -9.52 3.33 -20.72
C ASP A 61 -8.26 2.43 -20.83
N GLY A 62 -8.31 1.16 -20.35
CA GLY A 62 -7.20 0.23 -20.36
C GLY A 62 -6.09 0.57 -19.34
N LEU A 63 -6.39 1.45 -18.37
CA LEU A 63 -5.44 1.90 -17.36
C LEU A 63 -5.45 1.05 -16.08
N LEU A 64 -6.48 0.23 -15.87
CA LEU A 64 -6.56 -0.71 -14.75
C LEU A 64 -6.89 -2.11 -15.25
N LYS A 65 -6.08 -3.09 -14.84
CA LYS A 65 -6.31 -4.51 -15.08
C LYS A 65 -5.97 -5.30 -13.83
N ALA A 66 -6.80 -6.27 -13.46
CA ALA A 66 -6.55 -7.19 -12.35
C ALA A 66 -6.16 -8.59 -12.85
N SER A 67 -5.27 -9.27 -12.14
CA SER A 67 -4.89 -10.68 -12.36
C SER A 67 -4.44 -11.33 -11.04
N ASP A 68 -4.16 -12.62 -11.10
CA ASP A 68 -3.60 -13.40 -9.98
C ASP A 68 -2.07 -13.40 -9.92
N ARG A 69 -1.40 -12.73 -10.84
CA ARG A 69 0.06 -12.68 -10.96
C ARG A 69 0.59 -11.26 -11.08
N ALA A 70 1.76 -11.06 -10.47
CA ALA A 70 2.51 -9.82 -10.65
C ALA A 70 3.10 -9.71 -12.07
N CYS A 71 3.56 -8.51 -12.41
CA CYS A 71 4.21 -8.25 -13.69
C CYS A 71 5.26 -7.13 -13.54
N GLU A 72 6.09 -6.95 -14.55
CA GLU A 72 7.04 -5.84 -14.59
C GLU A 72 6.33 -4.49 -14.44
N ALA A 73 6.87 -3.64 -13.57
CA ALA A 73 6.36 -2.31 -13.27
C ALA A 73 7.50 -1.36 -12.87
N ASP A 74 7.21 -0.06 -12.82
CA ASP A 74 8.15 0.95 -12.35
C ASP A 74 8.16 1.02 -10.82
N ALA A 75 6.99 0.77 -10.19
CA ALA A 75 6.88 0.65 -8.76
C ALA A 75 5.82 -0.39 -8.34
N PHE A 76 5.96 -0.86 -7.11
CA PHE A 76 5.14 -1.90 -6.50
C PHE A 76 4.56 -1.39 -5.19
N ILE A 77 3.26 -1.62 -4.96
CA ILE A 77 2.58 -1.24 -3.73
C ILE A 77 1.95 -2.49 -3.12
N ILE A 78 2.22 -2.74 -1.83
CA ILE A 78 1.72 -3.91 -1.10
C ILE A 78 0.60 -3.44 -0.16
N CYS A 79 -0.64 -3.85 -0.48
CA CYS A 79 -1.89 -3.51 0.23
C CYS A 79 -2.62 -4.76 0.71
N VAL A 80 -1.89 -5.76 1.17
CA VAL A 80 -2.44 -7.04 1.60
C VAL A 80 -2.91 -7.01 3.06
N PRO A 81 -3.81 -7.92 3.48
CA PRO A 81 -4.22 -8.02 4.88
C PRO A 81 -3.05 -8.35 5.83
N THR A 82 -3.17 -7.86 7.08
CA THR A 82 -2.26 -8.18 8.18
C THR A 82 -3.10 -8.56 9.42
N PRO A 83 -3.80 -9.71 9.38
CA PRO A 83 -4.67 -10.13 10.47
C PRO A 83 -3.88 -10.52 11.72
N PHE A 84 -4.58 -10.63 12.84
CA PHE A 84 -4.04 -11.23 14.05
C PHE A 84 -4.20 -12.75 14.03
N THR A 85 -3.24 -13.48 14.60
CA THR A 85 -3.26 -14.92 14.77
C THR A 85 -3.04 -15.34 16.22
N GLY A 86 -3.58 -16.49 16.58
CA GLY A 86 -3.45 -17.08 17.91
C GLY A 86 -4.13 -16.27 19.02
N ASP A 87 -4.05 -16.80 20.23
CA ASP A 87 -4.68 -16.21 21.44
C ASP A 87 -3.93 -14.93 21.89
N ASN A 88 -2.68 -14.77 21.50
CA ASN A 88 -1.85 -13.61 21.85
C ASN A 88 -2.01 -12.43 20.87
N HIS A 89 -2.89 -12.54 19.88
CA HIS A 89 -3.13 -11.51 18.86
C HIS A 89 -1.83 -11.06 18.15
N GLU A 90 -0.98 -12.03 17.80
CA GLU A 90 0.24 -11.74 17.05
C GLU A 90 -0.10 -11.38 15.59
N PRO A 91 0.57 -10.38 15.00
CA PRO A 91 0.32 -10.00 13.61
C PRO A 91 0.81 -11.09 12.65
N ASP A 92 -0.05 -11.50 11.72
CA ASP A 92 0.31 -12.39 10.63
C ASP A 92 0.85 -11.59 9.45
N LEU A 93 2.14 -11.69 9.22
CA LEU A 93 2.84 -11.03 8.11
C LEU A 93 3.03 -11.95 6.89
N SER A 94 2.49 -13.17 6.91
CA SER A 94 2.66 -14.14 5.82
C SER A 94 2.16 -13.61 4.46
N PHE A 95 1.09 -12.79 4.47
CA PHE A 95 0.58 -12.16 3.26
C PHE A 95 1.53 -11.10 2.70
N VAL A 96 2.21 -10.34 3.58
CA VAL A 96 3.22 -9.36 3.17
C VAL A 96 4.43 -10.08 2.59
N ASP A 97 4.88 -11.15 3.24
CA ASP A 97 5.99 -11.98 2.77
C ASP A 97 5.68 -12.56 1.39
N ALA A 98 4.51 -13.19 1.23
CA ALA A 98 4.08 -13.79 -0.03
C ALA A 98 3.96 -12.75 -1.16
N ALA A 99 3.39 -11.58 -0.88
CA ALA A 99 3.31 -10.49 -1.86
C ALA A 99 4.70 -9.97 -2.25
N THR A 100 5.62 -9.88 -1.29
CA THR A 100 7.00 -9.47 -1.54
C THR A 100 7.75 -10.49 -2.39
N GLU A 101 7.57 -11.79 -2.11
CA GLU A 101 8.14 -12.88 -2.90
C GLU A 101 7.55 -12.94 -4.32
N GLU A 102 6.23 -12.70 -4.47
CA GLU A 102 5.55 -12.68 -5.78
C GLU A 102 6.09 -11.57 -6.69
N ILE A 103 6.42 -10.39 -6.15
CA ILE A 103 6.96 -9.29 -6.95
C ILE A 103 8.46 -9.41 -7.21
N ALA A 104 9.20 -10.14 -6.39
CA ALA A 104 10.67 -10.20 -6.45
C ALA A 104 11.24 -10.56 -7.84
N PRO A 105 10.66 -11.50 -8.63
CA PRO A 105 11.16 -11.80 -9.99
C PRO A 105 11.08 -10.62 -10.97
N PHE A 106 10.25 -9.63 -10.68
CA PHE A 106 10.00 -8.46 -11.54
C PHE A 106 10.75 -7.21 -11.10
N ILE A 107 11.45 -7.28 -9.95
CA ILE A 107 12.22 -6.14 -9.43
C ILE A 107 13.43 -5.85 -10.32
N ARG A 108 13.60 -4.59 -10.63
CA ARG A 108 14.69 -4.04 -11.47
C ARG A 108 15.29 -2.82 -10.81
N LYS A 109 16.48 -2.46 -11.24
CA LYS A 109 17.12 -1.20 -10.85
C LYS A 109 16.24 0.01 -11.15
N GLY A 110 16.07 0.88 -10.16
CA GLY A 110 15.22 2.06 -10.21
C GLY A 110 13.81 1.84 -9.67
N ASN A 111 13.41 0.59 -9.37
CA ASN A 111 12.10 0.32 -8.81
C ASN A 111 11.94 0.86 -7.39
N THR A 112 10.70 1.23 -7.06
CA THR A 112 10.28 1.57 -5.71
C THR A 112 9.25 0.56 -5.23
N VAL A 113 9.47 -0.02 -4.04
CA VAL A 113 8.53 -0.92 -3.35
C VAL A 113 7.98 -0.20 -2.14
N ILE A 114 6.65 -0.12 -2.03
CA ILE A 114 5.96 0.61 -0.97
C ILE A 114 5.04 -0.35 -0.22
N LEU A 115 5.23 -0.47 1.08
CA LEU A 115 4.30 -1.15 1.96
C LEU A 115 3.22 -0.15 2.41
N GLU A 116 1.96 -0.40 2.07
CA GLU A 116 0.81 0.43 2.47
C GLU A 116 -0.02 -0.26 3.58
N SER A 117 0.13 -1.58 3.75
CA SER A 117 -0.57 -2.35 4.79
C SER A 117 -0.22 -1.86 6.19
N THR A 118 -1.21 -1.77 7.09
CA THR A 118 -0.95 -1.50 8.51
C THR A 118 -0.10 -2.63 9.10
N SER A 119 1.06 -2.30 9.65
CA SER A 119 2.07 -3.29 10.00
C SER A 119 2.80 -2.92 11.29
N PRO A 120 3.33 -3.91 12.05
CA PRO A 120 4.25 -3.67 13.15
C PRO A 120 5.51 -2.94 12.70
N VAL A 121 6.14 -2.25 13.65
CA VAL A 121 7.44 -1.58 13.41
C VAL A 121 8.50 -2.61 13.01
N GLY A 122 9.20 -2.35 11.90
CA GLY A 122 10.21 -3.22 11.31
C GLY A 122 9.72 -4.07 10.13
N THR A 123 8.43 -3.99 9.77
CA THR A 123 7.89 -4.76 8.62
C THR A 123 8.46 -4.28 7.29
N THR A 124 8.71 -2.98 7.14
CA THR A 124 9.33 -2.43 5.92
C THR A 124 10.77 -2.92 5.76
N GLU A 125 11.52 -3.05 6.84
CA GLU A 125 12.86 -3.65 6.84
C GLU A 125 12.80 -5.15 6.48
N ARG A 126 11.75 -5.86 6.94
CA ARG A 126 11.49 -7.25 6.55
C ARG A 126 11.26 -7.37 5.05
N VAL A 127 10.44 -6.49 4.45
CA VAL A 127 10.26 -6.41 2.99
C VAL A 127 11.61 -6.23 2.28
N ALA A 128 12.42 -5.27 2.72
CA ALA A 128 13.76 -5.04 2.15
C ALA A 128 14.64 -6.29 2.25
N SER A 129 14.61 -6.99 3.39
CA SER A 129 15.39 -8.22 3.61
C SER A 129 14.95 -9.37 2.69
N ILE A 130 13.65 -9.54 2.47
CA ILE A 130 13.10 -10.54 1.53
C ILE A 130 13.53 -10.22 0.10
N LEU A 131 13.44 -8.96 -0.31
CA LEU A 131 13.91 -8.51 -1.63
C LEU A 131 15.40 -8.74 -1.81
N GLN A 132 16.23 -8.41 -0.81
CA GLN A 132 17.70 -8.64 -0.90
C GLN A 132 18.03 -10.12 -1.05
N LYS A 133 17.29 -11.01 -0.38
CA LYS A 133 17.46 -12.47 -0.50
C LYS A 133 17.10 -12.98 -1.90
N ASN A 134 16.01 -12.45 -2.48
CA ASN A 134 15.49 -12.92 -3.77
C ASN A 134 16.11 -12.21 -4.99
N CYS A 135 16.73 -11.04 -4.77
CA CYS A 135 17.37 -10.24 -5.81
C CYS A 135 18.85 -9.94 -5.44
N PRO A 136 19.71 -10.96 -5.34
CA PRO A 136 21.07 -10.81 -4.80
C PRO A 136 21.97 -9.89 -5.64
N ASP A 137 21.64 -9.71 -6.92
CA ASP A 137 22.40 -8.84 -7.84
C ASP A 137 22.02 -7.36 -7.74
N LEU A 138 20.99 -7.02 -6.94
CA LEU A 138 20.52 -5.66 -6.73
C LEU A 138 20.83 -5.20 -5.30
N ARG A 139 21.22 -3.94 -5.17
CA ARG A 139 21.39 -3.30 -3.86
C ARG A 139 20.03 -2.76 -3.42
N ILE A 140 19.42 -3.45 -2.47
CA ILE A 140 18.16 -3.01 -1.87
C ILE A 140 18.46 -1.89 -0.86
N ALA A 141 17.54 -0.94 -0.71
CA ALA A 141 17.69 0.19 0.23
C ALA A 141 18.03 -0.32 1.65
N ALA A 142 19.03 0.31 2.25
CA ALA A 142 19.48 0.08 3.62
C ALA A 142 19.55 1.42 4.38
N GLU A 143 19.40 1.38 5.72
CA GLU A 143 19.28 2.58 6.55
C GLU A 143 20.53 3.48 6.42
N ASP A 144 21.71 2.87 6.45
CA ASP A 144 22.99 3.58 6.47
C ASP A 144 23.52 3.97 5.07
N SER A 145 22.78 3.71 4.01
CA SER A 145 23.26 3.96 2.64
C SER A 145 22.18 4.52 1.72
N GLU A 146 22.50 5.62 1.06
CA GLU A 146 21.68 6.16 -0.03
C GLU A 146 22.04 5.54 -1.40
N ASP A 147 23.13 4.76 -1.49
CA ASP A 147 23.55 4.06 -2.70
C ASP A 147 22.83 2.72 -2.83
N CYS A 148 21.64 2.74 -3.45
CA CYS A 148 20.82 1.56 -3.70
C CYS A 148 20.25 1.55 -5.12
N ASP A 149 19.94 0.35 -5.60
CA ASP A 149 19.31 0.12 -6.89
C ASP A 149 17.77 0.03 -6.77
N VAL A 150 17.25 -0.34 -5.60
CA VAL A 150 15.82 -0.49 -5.32
C VAL A 150 15.48 0.28 -4.05
N TYR A 151 14.43 1.09 -4.11
CA TYR A 151 13.95 1.93 -3.01
C TYR A 151 12.84 1.19 -2.27
N VAL A 152 12.84 1.27 -0.93
CA VAL A 152 11.81 0.62 -0.10
C VAL A 152 11.28 1.62 0.91
N ALA A 153 9.95 1.76 0.98
CA ALA A 153 9.28 2.72 1.84
C ALA A 153 7.97 2.17 2.42
N TYR A 154 7.49 2.82 3.44
CA TYR A 154 6.20 2.66 4.07
C TYR A 154 5.34 3.91 3.83
N CYS A 155 4.10 3.73 3.40
CA CYS A 155 3.17 4.85 3.23
C CYS A 155 1.74 4.40 3.60
N PRO A 156 1.36 4.44 4.89
CA PRO A 156 0.07 3.96 5.33
C PRO A 156 -1.06 4.87 4.86
N GLU A 157 -2.25 4.28 4.69
CA GLU A 157 -3.46 5.04 4.46
C GLU A 157 -4.05 5.60 5.77
N ARG A 158 -4.82 6.69 5.66
CA ARG A 158 -5.50 7.35 6.77
C ARG A 158 -6.92 7.74 6.36
N VAL A 159 -7.70 6.76 5.89
CA VAL A 159 -9.04 7.01 5.34
C VAL A 159 -10.13 6.32 6.16
N LEU A 160 -11.33 6.88 6.11
CA LEU A 160 -12.52 6.33 6.74
C LEU A 160 -13.41 5.68 5.68
N PRO A 161 -13.97 4.48 5.93
CA PRO A 161 -14.97 3.87 5.05
C PRO A 161 -16.11 4.85 4.76
N GLY A 162 -16.50 4.94 3.48
CA GLY A 162 -17.50 5.88 2.98
C GLY A 162 -16.96 7.26 2.58
N LYS A 163 -15.68 7.54 2.82
CA LYS A 163 -14.98 8.77 2.41
C LYS A 163 -13.63 8.52 1.75
N ILE A 164 -13.34 7.27 1.42
CA ILE A 164 -12.01 6.87 0.93
C ILE A 164 -11.59 7.71 -0.27
N MET A 165 -12.47 7.89 -1.24
CA MET A 165 -12.15 8.58 -2.50
C MET A 165 -11.74 10.04 -2.33
N SER A 166 -12.32 10.77 -1.38
CA SER A 166 -11.93 12.15 -1.08
C SER A 166 -10.69 12.20 -0.18
N GLU A 167 -10.68 11.37 0.87
CA GLU A 167 -9.62 11.39 1.86
C GLU A 167 -8.28 10.87 1.31
N LEU A 168 -8.29 9.96 0.33
CA LEU A 168 -7.06 9.56 -0.39
C LEU A 168 -6.37 10.73 -1.09
N ILE A 169 -7.15 11.74 -1.52
CA ILE A 169 -6.65 12.92 -2.22
C ILE A 169 -6.22 14.00 -1.23
N ASP A 170 -7.06 14.27 -0.24
CA ASP A 170 -6.99 15.50 0.55
C ASP A 170 -6.21 15.32 1.86
N ASN A 171 -6.12 14.08 2.40
CA ASN A 171 -5.40 13.86 3.65
C ASN A 171 -3.88 13.93 3.46
N ASP A 172 -3.21 14.50 4.48
CA ASP A 172 -1.77 14.41 4.60
C ASP A 172 -1.33 12.95 4.75
N ARG A 173 -0.18 12.60 4.18
CA ARG A 173 0.39 11.26 4.27
C ARG A 173 1.77 11.27 4.90
N ILE A 174 2.03 10.27 5.73
CA ILE A 174 3.37 9.98 6.23
C ILE A 174 4.04 9.03 5.24
N VAL A 175 5.24 9.39 4.80
CA VAL A 175 6.03 8.59 3.87
C VAL A 175 7.36 8.24 4.53
N GLY A 176 7.47 7.02 5.05
CA GLY A 176 8.63 6.54 5.78
C GLY A 176 9.55 5.70 4.88
N GLY A 177 10.74 6.19 4.51
CA GLY A 177 11.70 5.40 3.74
C GLY A 177 12.64 4.57 4.62
N ILE A 178 13.16 3.45 4.10
CA ILE A 178 14.31 2.78 4.73
C ILE A 178 15.50 3.76 4.82
N ASN A 179 15.70 4.56 3.77
CA ASN A 179 16.59 5.71 3.74
C ASN A 179 15.85 6.93 3.18
N ARG A 180 16.50 8.09 3.20
CA ARG A 180 15.88 9.36 2.77
C ARG A 180 15.48 9.35 1.29
N ILE A 181 16.28 8.71 0.42
CA ILE A 181 15.95 8.64 -1.01
C ILE A 181 14.70 7.79 -1.23
N SER A 182 14.54 6.68 -0.49
CA SER A 182 13.33 5.84 -0.56
C SER A 182 12.07 6.61 -0.16
N ALA A 183 12.13 7.42 0.90
CA ALA A 183 11.00 8.26 1.29
C ALA A 183 10.61 9.23 0.16
N ARG A 184 11.60 9.93 -0.41
CA ARG A 184 11.39 10.87 -1.52
C ARG A 184 10.81 10.19 -2.75
N LYS A 185 11.33 9.01 -3.14
CA LYS A 185 10.82 8.25 -4.29
C LYS A 185 9.37 7.81 -4.10
N ALA A 186 9.00 7.37 -2.90
CA ALA A 186 7.62 7.05 -2.59
C ALA A 186 6.73 8.30 -2.58
N ALA A 187 7.20 9.42 -2.02
CA ALA A 187 6.49 10.69 -2.04
C ALA A 187 6.24 11.19 -3.48
N GLU A 188 7.22 11.09 -4.39
CA GLU A 188 7.06 11.42 -5.80
C GLU A 188 5.93 10.61 -6.46
N ILE A 189 5.77 9.32 -6.10
CA ILE A 189 4.71 8.45 -6.62
C ILE A 189 3.34 8.88 -6.09
N TYR A 190 3.17 9.07 -4.78
CA TYR A 190 1.88 9.50 -4.21
C TYR A 190 1.50 10.93 -4.61
N GLY A 191 2.48 11.81 -4.84
CA GLY A 191 2.28 13.17 -5.34
C GLY A 191 1.55 13.27 -6.69
N ILE A 192 1.35 12.14 -7.40
CA ILE A 192 0.57 12.08 -8.63
C ILE A 192 -0.91 12.45 -8.36
N PHE A 193 -1.46 12.04 -7.21
CA PHE A 193 -2.86 12.31 -6.91
C PHE A 193 -3.12 12.93 -5.53
N VAL A 194 -2.21 12.79 -4.58
CA VAL A 194 -2.34 13.36 -3.23
C VAL A 194 -2.12 14.87 -3.30
N LYS A 195 -3.06 15.63 -2.71
CA LYS A 195 -3.00 17.08 -2.57
C LYS A 195 -2.64 17.51 -1.16
N GLY A 196 -2.83 16.63 -0.18
CA GLY A 196 -2.37 16.84 1.18
C GLY A 196 -0.84 16.87 1.25
N GLU A 197 -0.29 17.19 2.41
CA GLU A 197 1.15 17.22 2.64
C GLU A 197 1.72 15.79 2.66
N LEU A 198 2.87 15.60 2.01
CA LEU A 198 3.62 14.35 2.04
C LEU A 198 4.80 14.51 3.02
N LEU A 199 4.61 13.99 4.24
CA LEU A 199 5.55 14.14 5.36
C LEU A 199 6.60 13.03 5.30
N GLU A 200 7.78 13.34 4.78
CA GLU A 200 8.89 12.40 4.69
C GLU A 200 9.52 12.11 6.05
N THR A 201 9.71 10.83 6.38
CA THR A 201 10.34 10.35 7.61
C THR A 201 11.05 9.01 7.37
N ASN A 202 11.53 8.34 8.43
CA ASN A 202 12.02 6.96 8.35
C ASN A 202 10.88 5.94 8.46
N ALA A 203 11.11 4.71 7.97
CA ALA A 203 10.10 3.66 7.92
C ALA A 203 9.51 3.33 9.31
N ARG A 204 10.38 3.18 10.34
CA ARG A 204 9.95 2.86 11.71
C ARG A 204 9.03 3.94 12.31
N THR A 205 9.34 5.21 12.08
CA THR A 205 8.49 6.33 12.51
C THR A 205 7.15 6.30 11.79
N GLY A 206 7.14 6.04 10.48
CA GLY A 206 5.91 5.89 9.70
C GLY A 206 5.01 4.77 10.22
N GLU A 207 5.58 3.59 10.46
CA GLU A 207 4.87 2.42 11.00
C GLU A 207 4.31 2.70 12.40
N MET A 208 5.13 3.26 13.30
CA MET A 208 4.70 3.62 14.65
C MET A 208 3.58 4.68 14.64
N SER A 209 3.66 5.66 13.76
CA SER A 209 2.64 6.70 13.65
C SER A 209 1.27 6.12 13.31
N LYS A 210 1.21 5.17 12.35
CA LYS A 210 -0.04 4.48 11.99
C LYS A 210 -0.62 3.67 13.15
N LEU A 211 0.22 2.92 13.86
CA LEU A 211 -0.19 2.13 15.02
C LEU A 211 -0.70 3.02 16.15
N THR A 212 0.01 4.12 16.44
CA THR A 212 -0.37 5.07 17.49
C THR A 212 -1.72 5.74 17.16
N GLU A 213 -1.94 6.12 15.92
CA GLU A 213 -3.22 6.70 15.48
C GLU A 213 -4.39 5.73 15.65
N ASN A 214 -4.19 4.47 15.25
CA ASN A 214 -5.22 3.43 15.42
C ASN A 214 -5.48 3.17 16.90
N ALA A 215 -4.45 3.01 17.73
CA ALA A 215 -4.58 2.79 19.17
C ALA A 215 -5.28 3.97 19.87
N PHE A 216 -4.92 5.21 19.51
CA PHE A 216 -5.58 6.41 20.06
C PHE A 216 -7.08 6.42 19.75
N ARG A 217 -7.47 6.10 18.52
CA ARG A 217 -8.87 6.01 18.11
C ARG A 217 -9.62 4.94 18.91
N ASP A 218 -9.04 3.75 19.01
CA ASP A 218 -9.62 2.62 19.72
C ASP A 218 -9.87 2.94 21.21
N VAL A 219 -8.87 3.50 21.90
CA VAL A 219 -9.00 3.92 23.30
C VAL A 219 -10.12 4.96 23.48
N ASN A 220 -10.24 5.95 22.60
CA ASN A 220 -11.29 6.96 22.69
C ASN A 220 -12.68 6.37 22.44
N ILE A 221 -12.83 5.43 21.50
CA ILE A 221 -14.08 4.73 21.25
C ILE A 221 -14.45 3.85 22.46
N ALA A 222 -13.50 3.08 23.02
CA ALA A 222 -13.71 2.28 24.20
C ALA A 222 -14.15 3.13 25.40
N PHE A 223 -13.49 4.27 25.63
CA PHE A 223 -13.86 5.20 26.69
C PHE A 223 -15.27 5.78 26.49
N ALA A 224 -15.65 6.17 25.28
CA ALA A 224 -16.99 6.65 24.98
C ALA A 224 -18.07 5.57 25.22
N ASN A 225 -17.75 4.32 24.87
CA ASN A 225 -18.64 3.19 25.14
C ASN A 225 -18.85 2.96 26.63
N GLU A 226 -17.79 2.99 27.45
CA GLU A 226 -17.90 2.89 28.92
C GLU A 226 -18.78 4.01 29.51
N LEU A 227 -18.59 5.27 29.04
CA LEU A 227 -19.44 6.38 29.48
C LEU A 227 -20.91 6.22 29.13
N SER A 228 -21.22 5.50 28.05
CA SER A 228 -22.62 5.25 27.65
C SER A 228 -23.37 4.27 28.56
N LEU A 229 -22.65 3.57 29.44
CA LEU A 229 -23.21 2.62 30.40
C LEU A 229 -23.53 3.25 31.78
N ILE A 230 -23.12 4.49 32.00
CA ILE A 230 -23.34 5.28 33.22
C ILE A 230 -24.54 6.21 33.05
#